data_933a1c7e179e77efd6fcc0394ad99a5c
#
_entry.id   933a1c7e179e77efd6fcc0394ad99a5c
#
_cell.length_a   1.000
_cell.length_b   1.000
_cell.length_c   1.000
_cell.angle_alpha   90.00
_cell.angle_beta   90.00
_cell.angle_gamma   90.00
#
_symmetry.space_group_name_H-M   'P 1'
#
loop_
_entity.id
_entity.type
_entity.pdbx_description
1 polymer ?
#
loop_
_entity_poly.entity_id
_entity_poly.type
_entity_poly.pdbx_seq_one_letter_code
_entity_poly.pdbx_strand_id
1 'polypeptide(L)'
;MIDFKLYLITDRKLVTRHLPTEQAGSSPAYRAGRLVTAVKKALKAGVKAIQLREKDLSTRELLRLAYKMRELTKKYNAKLFINDRLDIALAVEADGVHLTQNSIPADAVRKIVKKKLLIGVSTHSLKEAKEAERAGADFITLGPIYRTPSKLKYGSPLGIDTLREISKKIKIPVFAIGGVKGSRIKDLKKTEAYGVAMISEVFRADNIQKKAGEIMETVEDIQCY
;
A
#
# COMPACT_ATOMS: atom_id res chain seq x y z
N MET A 1 14.23 -2.77 8.49
CA MET A 1 13.82 -1.38 8.79
C MET A 1 12.95 -0.87 7.65
N ILE A 2 11.92 -0.07 7.94
CA ILE A 2 11.10 0.61 6.94
C ILE A 2 11.86 1.84 6.44
N ASP A 3 12.08 1.92 5.12
CA ASP A 3 12.94 2.92 4.46
C ASP A 3 12.19 3.61 3.28
N PHE A 4 10.88 3.61 3.31
CA PHE A 4 10.03 4.25 2.30
C PHE A 4 8.93 5.10 2.95
N LYS A 5 8.60 6.24 2.35
CA LYS A 5 7.56 7.17 2.82
C LYS A 5 6.26 7.05 2.03
N LEU A 6 6.32 6.60 0.79
CA LEU A 6 5.15 6.30 -0.04
C LEU A 6 4.98 4.78 -0.18
N TYR A 7 3.84 4.27 0.26
CA TYR A 7 3.40 2.90 0.10
C TYR A 7 2.32 2.83 -0.97
N LEU A 8 2.68 2.42 -2.20
CA LEU A 8 1.77 2.40 -3.33
C LEU A 8 1.05 1.05 -3.44
N ILE A 9 -0.28 1.06 -3.33
CA ILE A 9 -1.11 -0.13 -3.33
C ILE A 9 -1.79 -0.28 -4.69
N THR A 10 -1.68 -1.45 -5.31
CA THR A 10 -2.23 -1.70 -6.65
C THR A 10 -3.75 -1.90 -6.63
N ASP A 11 -4.37 -1.51 -7.74
CA ASP A 11 -5.72 -1.86 -8.14
C ASP A 11 -5.77 -1.81 -9.69
N ARG A 12 -5.73 -3.00 -10.34
CA ARG A 12 -5.69 -3.10 -11.81
C ARG A 12 -6.94 -2.54 -12.50
N LYS A 13 -8.05 -2.40 -11.77
CA LYS A 13 -9.28 -1.82 -12.31
C LYS A 13 -9.17 -0.32 -12.54
N LEU A 14 -8.27 0.35 -11.82
CA LEU A 14 -8.05 1.78 -11.97
C LEU A 14 -7.21 2.13 -13.20
N VAL A 15 -6.25 1.29 -13.56
CA VAL A 15 -5.36 1.55 -14.70
C VAL A 15 -6.00 1.32 -16.08
N THR A 16 -7.24 0.81 -16.12
CA THR A 16 -7.99 0.56 -17.36
C THR A 16 -9.13 1.54 -17.59
N ARG A 17 -9.33 2.52 -16.71
CA ARG A 17 -10.53 3.39 -16.69
C ARG A 17 -10.63 4.37 -17.88
N HIS A 18 -9.53 4.68 -18.54
CA HIS A 18 -9.46 5.57 -19.71
C HIS A 18 -9.52 4.84 -21.07
N LEU A 19 -9.90 3.57 -21.06
CA LEU A 19 -10.05 2.81 -22.30
C LEU A 19 -11.45 3.00 -22.89
N PRO A 20 -11.61 3.03 -24.23
CA PRO A 20 -12.89 2.89 -24.89
C PRO A 20 -13.65 1.66 -24.36
N THR A 21 -14.98 1.74 -24.32
CA THR A 21 -15.86 0.72 -23.72
C THR A 21 -15.61 -0.68 -24.27
N GLU A 22 -15.24 -0.81 -25.54
CA GLU A 22 -14.89 -2.06 -26.21
C GLU A 22 -13.63 -2.73 -25.65
N GLN A 23 -12.67 -1.93 -25.14
CA GLN A 23 -11.43 -2.44 -24.52
C GLN A 23 -11.57 -2.58 -22.99
N ALA A 24 -12.59 -2.01 -22.38
CA ALA A 24 -12.86 -2.13 -20.94
C ALA A 24 -13.26 -3.56 -20.53
N GLY A 25 -13.77 -4.38 -21.47
CA GLY A 25 -14.03 -5.83 -21.34
C GLY A 25 -12.81 -6.73 -21.45
N SER A 26 -11.61 -6.16 -21.52
CA SER A 26 -10.35 -6.88 -21.73
C SER A 26 -10.05 -7.93 -20.65
N SER A 27 -9.43 -9.03 -21.09
CA SER A 27 -9.11 -10.19 -20.28
C SER A 27 -8.29 -9.83 -19.01
N PRO A 28 -8.35 -10.66 -17.95
CA PRO A 28 -7.52 -10.50 -16.77
C PRO A 28 -6.01 -10.32 -17.10
N ALA A 29 -5.53 -11.02 -18.14
CA ALA A 29 -4.16 -10.94 -18.60
C ALA A 29 -3.80 -9.55 -19.16
N TYR A 30 -4.70 -8.93 -19.93
CA TYR A 30 -4.50 -7.57 -20.44
C TYR A 30 -4.44 -6.54 -19.32
N ARG A 31 -5.37 -6.62 -18.35
CA ARG A 31 -5.38 -5.73 -17.18
C ARG A 31 -4.12 -5.91 -16.32
N ALA A 32 -3.62 -7.14 -16.20
CA ALA A 32 -2.36 -7.42 -15.50
C ALA A 32 -1.16 -6.77 -16.22
N GLY A 33 -1.09 -6.85 -17.55
CA GLY A 33 -0.02 -6.19 -18.33
C GLY A 33 -0.02 -4.67 -18.18
N ARG A 34 -1.20 -4.06 -18.18
CA ARG A 34 -1.33 -2.60 -17.94
C ARG A 34 -0.91 -2.22 -16.53
N LEU A 35 -1.24 -3.03 -15.53
CA LEU A 35 -0.82 -2.78 -14.15
C LEU A 35 0.72 -2.84 -14.04
N VAL A 36 1.37 -3.83 -14.65
CA VAL A 36 2.84 -3.92 -14.69
C VAL A 36 3.45 -2.66 -15.30
N THR A 37 2.88 -2.18 -16.40
CA THR A 37 3.33 -0.93 -17.05
C THR A 37 3.14 0.28 -16.14
N ALA A 38 2.00 0.39 -15.45
CA ALA A 38 1.70 1.48 -14.53
C ALA A 38 2.66 1.48 -13.33
N VAL A 39 2.90 0.31 -12.72
CA VAL A 39 3.85 0.15 -11.62
C VAL A 39 5.28 0.49 -12.08
N LYS A 40 5.70 0.07 -13.28
CA LYS A 40 6.99 0.45 -13.84
C LYS A 40 7.16 1.97 -13.93
N LYS A 41 6.11 2.71 -14.35
CA LYS A 41 6.13 4.19 -14.39
C LYS A 41 6.31 4.79 -13.01
N ALA A 42 5.61 4.27 -11.99
CA ALA A 42 5.73 4.72 -10.61
C ALA A 42 7.13 4.43 -10.03
N LEU A 43 7.68 3.25 -10.29
CA LEU A 43 9.04 2.88 -9.85
C LEU A 43 10.11 3.76 -10.51
N LYS A 44 9.96 4.12 -11.80
CA LYS A 44 10.84 5.08 -12.48
C LYS A 44 10.81 6.47 -11.84
N ALA A 45 9.72 6.84 -11.19
CA ALA A 45 9.59 8.09 -10.44
C ALA A 45 10.13 8.01 -9.00
N GLY A 46 10.77 6.90 -8.62
CA GLY A 46 11.41 6.76 -7.31
C GLY A 46 10.57 6.05 -6.25
N VAL A 47 9.37 5.55 -6.54
CA VAL A 47 8.57 4.79 -5.56
C VAL A 47 9.35 3.56 -5.10
N LYS A 48 9.48 3.39 -3.77
CA LYS A 48 10.32 2.33 -3.14
C LYS A 48 9.52 1.18 -2.53
N ALA A 49 8.19 1.26 -2.48
CA ALA A 49 7.37 0.18 -1.92
C ALA A 49 6.05 0.02 -2.68
N ILE A 50 5.78 -1.21 -3.11
CA ILE A 50 4.58 -1.60 -3.85
C ILE A 50 3.86 -2.70 -3.07
N GLN A 51 2.55 -2.55 -2.83
CA GLN A 51 1.69 -3.63 -2.39
C GLN A 51 0.90 -4.18 -3.59
N LEU A 52 1.09 -5.45 -3.91
CA LEU A 52 0.25 -6.17 -4.88
C LEU A 52 -1.05 -6.59 -4.20
N ARG A 53 -2.17 -5.94 -4.56
CA ARG A 53 -3.48 -6.15 -3.96
C ARG A 53 -4.55 -6.32 -5.04
N GLU A 54 -4.71 -7.54 -5.54
CA GLU A 54 -5.67 -7.91 -6.58
C GLU A 54 -6.58 -9.04 -6.07
N LYS A 55 -7.62 -8.68 -5.32
CA LYS A 55 -8.45 -9.60 -4.53
C LYS A 55 -9.31 -10.57 -5.35
N ASP A 56 -9.54 -10.27 -6.61
CA ASP A 56 -10.42 -11.00 -7.52
C ASP A 56 -9.67 -11.87 -8.55
N LEU A 57 -8.35 -12.01 -8.39
CA LEU A 57 -7.57 -12.97 -9.14
C LEU A 57 -7.59 -14.35 -8.47
N SER A 58 -7.63 -15.41 -9.28
CA SER A 58 -7.33 -16.75 -8.79
C SER A 58 -5.90 -16.84 -8.25
N THR A 59 -5.63 -17.80 -7.39
CA THR A 59 -4.30 -18.02 -6.82
C THR A 59 -3.21 -18.13 -7.89
N ARG A 60 -3.50 -18.86 -8.98
CA ARG A 60 -2.55 -19.06 -10.08
C ARG A 60 -2.27 -17.78 -10.87
N GLU A 61 -3.30 -16.95 -11.10
CA GLU A 61 -3.14 -15.66 -11.78
C GLU A 61 -2.38 -14.67 -10.91
N LEU A 62 -2.72 -14.61 -9.60
CA LEU A 62 -2.03 -13.75 -8.66
C LEU A 62 -0.55 -14.13 -8.53
N LEU A 63 -0.23 -15.42 -8.47
CA LEU A 63 1.16 -15.91 -8.42
C LEU A 63 1.95 -15.49 -9.66
N ARG A 64 1.37 -15.67 -10.87
CA ARG A 64 2.02 -15.24 -12.12
C ARG A 64 2.28 -13.73 -12.15
N LEU A 65 1.32 -12.93 -11.66
CA LEU A 65 1.48 -11.49 -11.57
C LEU A 65 2.50 -11.10 -10.51
N ALA A 66 2.54 -11.79 -9.37
CA ALA A 66 3.47 -11.56 -8.30
C ALA A 66 4.93 -11.79 -8.74
N TYR A 67 5.22 -12.83 -9.53
CA TYR A 67 6.55 -13.03 -10.12
C TYR A 67 6.96 -11.84 -11.00
N LYS A 68 6.09 -11.36 -11.90
CA LYS A 68 6.37 -10.19 -12.74
C LYS A 68 6.62 -8.93 -11.90
N MET A 69 5.85 -8.73 -10.83
CA MET A 69 6.06 -7.62 -9.90
C MET A 69 7.38 -7.76 -9.14
N ARG A 70 7.76 -8.97 -8.75
CA ARG A 70 9.03 -9.24 -8.07
C ARG A 70 10.23 -8.88 -8.94
N GLU A 71 10.25 -9.34 -10.17
CA GLU A 71 11.30 -8.98 -11.16
C GLU A 71 11.39 -7.45 -11.32
N LEU A 72 10.23 -6.81 -11.45
CA LEU A 72 10.17 -5.37 -11.63
C LEU A 72 10.67 -4.62 -10.39
N THR A 73 10.25 -4.98 -9.20
CA THR A 73 10.67 -4.32 -7.96
C THR A 73 12.16 -4.54 -7.68
N LYS A 74 12.70 -5.74 -7.92
CA LYS A 74 14.16 -6.01 -7.85
C LYS A 74 14.94 -5.07 -8.78
N LYS A 75 14.49 -4.90 -10.03
CA LYS A 75 15.16 -4.02 -11.01
C LYS A 75 15.27 -2.57 -10.56
N TYR A 76 14.30 -2.07 -9.79
CA TYR A 76 14.24 -0.67 -9.30
C TYR A 76 14.64 -0.52 -7.84
N ASN A 77 15.18 -1.56 -7.22
CA ASN A 77 15.53 -1.58 -5.80
C ASN A 77 14.38 -1.09 -4.92
N ALA A 78 13.19 -1.65 -5.15
CA ALA A 78 11.97 -1.36 -4.42
C ALA A 78 11.45 -2.62 -3.72
N LYS A 79 10.72 -2.43 -2.62
CA LYS A 79 10.13 -3.51 -1.86
C LYS A 79 8.78 -3.94 -2.46
N LEU A 80 8.55 -5.26 -2.49
CA LEU A 80 7.28 -5.87 -2.86
C LEU A 80 6.61 -6.43 -1.61
N PHE A 81 5.37 -6.02 -1.41
CA PHE A 81 4.47 -6.60 -0.42
C PHE A 81 3.31 -7.32 -1.11
N ILE A 82 2.93 -8.49 -0.61
CA ILE A 82 1.75 -9.22 -1.09
C ILE A 82 0.61 -9.02 -0.09
N ASN A 83 -0.57 -8.63 -0.58
CA ASN A 83 -1.74 -8.48 0.28
C ASN A 83 -2.27 -9.86 0.68
N ASP A 84 -2.38 -10.12 1.98
CA ASP A 84 -3.06 -11.26 2.61
C ASP A 84 -2.41 -12.65 2.37
N ARG A 85 -1.90 -12.91 1.20
CA ARG A 85 -1.42 -14.23 0.75
C ARG A 85 0.05 -14.44 1.13
N LEU A 86 0.26 -14.95 2.36
CA LEU A 86 1.59 -15.29 2.88
C LEU A 86 2.27 -16.36 2.02
N ASP A 87 1.53 -17.36 1.55
CA ASP A 87 2.00 -18.41 0.65
C ASP A 87 2.62 -17.86 -0.63
N ILE A 88 1.95 -16.88 -1.26
CA ILE A 88 2.47 -16.21 -2.47
C ILE A 88 3.66 -15.31 -2.10
N ALA A 89 3.63 -14.60 -0.98
CA ALA A 89 4.74 -13.77 -0.56
C ALA A 89 6.03 -14.60 -0.39
N LEU A 90 5.92 -15.78 0.19
CA LEU A 90 7.04 -16.73 0.34
C LEU A 90 7.49 -17.29 -1.01
N ALA A 91 6.54 -17.71 -1.85
CA ALA A 91 6.83 -18.31 -3.17
C ALA A 91 7.60 -17.38 -4.12
N VAL A 92 7.34 -16.05 -4.06
CA VAL A 92 8.01 -15.07 -4.92
C VAL A 92 9.16 -14.33 -4.22
N GLU A 93 9.52 -14.73 -3.01
CA GLU A 93 10.52 -14.05 -2.20
C GLU A 93 10.23 -12.54 -2.07
N ALA A 94 8.97 -12.19 -1.77
CA ALA A 94 8.58 -10.83 -1.52
C ALA A 94 9.30 -10.26 -0.28
N ASP A 95 9.41 -8.94 -0.18
CA ASP A 95 10.01 -8.28 0.98
C ASP A 95 9.05 -8.25 2.17
N GLY A 96 7.74 -8.41 1.92
CA GLY A 96 6.76 -8.39 3.00
C GLY A 96 5.38 -8.93 2.60
N VAL A 97 4.54 -9.09 3.62
CA VAL A 97 3.11 -9.36 3.51
C VAL A 97 2.33 -8.24 4.19
N HIS A 98 1.18 -7.87 3.63
CA HIS A 98 0.29 -6.88 4.23
C HIS A 98 -1.02 -7.56 4.66
N LEU A 99 -1.28 -7.56 5.95
CA LEU A 99 -2.41 -8.24 6.57
C LEU A 99 -3.58 -7.28 6.80
N THR A 100 -4.77 -7.82 6.73
CA THR A 100 -6.03 -7.15 7.06
C THR A 100 -6.66 -7.83 8.27
N GLN A 101 -7.77 -7.31 8.78
CA GLN A 101 -8.45 -7.91 9.94
C GLN A 101 -8.97 -9.34 9.69
N ASN A 102 -9.21 -9.71 8.43
CA ASN A 102 -9.66 -11.05 8.04
C ASN A 102 -8.51 -11.97 7.61
N SER A 103 -7.28 -11.52 7.72
CA SER A 103 -6.07 -12.29 7.40
C SER A 103 -5.68 -13.23 8.56
N ILE A 104 -4.71 -14.09 8.33
CA ILE A 104 -4.02 -14.81 9.40
C ILE A 104 -3.46 -13.77 10.39
N PRO A 105 -3.62 -13.95 11.73
CA PRO A 105 -3.10 -13.01 12.71
C PRO A 105 -1.60 -12.75 12.58
N ALA A 106 -1.18 -11.50 12.81
CA ALA A 106 0.20 -11.07 12.60
C ALA A 106 1.21 -11.85 13.48
N ASP A 107 0.85 -12.22 14.71
CA ASP A 107 1.69 -13.05 15.59
C ASP A 107 1.89 -14.46 15.04
N ALA A 108 0.86 -15.06 14.44
CA ALA A 108 0.97 -16.37 13.80
C ALA A 108 1.88 -16.29 12.56
N VAL A 109 1.73 -15.25 11.73
CA VAL A 109 2.63 -15.00 10.60
C VAL A 109 4.06 -14.79 11.09
N ARG A 110 4.26 -13.99 12.15
CA ARG A 110 5.59 -13.70 12.71
C ARG A 110 6.30 -14.99 13.20
N LYS A 111 5.58 -15.93 13.77
CA LYS A 111 6.15 -17.24 14.16
C LYS A 111 6.70 -18.02 12.95
N ILE A 112 6.03 -17.93 11.80
CA ILE A 112 6.44 -18.61 10.56
C ILE A 112 7.64 -17.91 9.93
N VAL A 113 7.55 -16.58 9.74
CA VAL A 113 8.54 -15.83 8.93
C VAL A 113 9.70 -15.28 9.76
N LYS A 114 9.58 -15.27 11.09
CA LYS A 114 10.55 -14.64 12.01
C LYS A 114 10.80 -13.19 11.56
N LYS A 115 12.07 -12.79 11.35
CA LYS A 115 12.43 -11.45 10.84
C LYS A 115 12.77 -11.42 9.35
N LYS A 116 12.54 -12.51 8.62
CA LYS A 116 12.88 -12.61 7.18
C LYS A 116 11.92 -11.84 6.28
N LEU A 117 10.70 -11.55 6.75
CA LEU A 117 9.65 -10.88 6.00
C LEU A 117 9.07 -9.73 6.81
N LEU A 118 8.87 -8.57 6.19
CA LEU A 118 8.18 -7.44 6.81
C LEU A 118 6.68 -7.72 6.87
N ILE A 119 6.05 -7.34 7.98
CA ILE A 119 4.61 -7.48 8.19
C ILE A 119 4.00 -6.09 8.31
N GLY A 120 3.21 -5.69 7.32
CA GLY A 120 2.32 -4.53 7.40
C GLY A 120 0.92 -4.96 7.86
N VAL A 121 0.22 -4.13 8.63
CA VAL A 121 -1.15 -4.41 9.09
C VAL A 121 -2.06 -3.22 8.85
N SER A 122 -3.25 -3.47 8.30
CA SER A 122 -4.31 -2.45 8.16
C SER A 122 -5.03 -2.26 9.49
N THR A 123 -5.16 -1.01 9.96
CA THR A 123 -5.82 -0.65 11.23
C THR A 123 -6.77 0.53 11.06
N HIS A 124 -7.79 0.60 11.93
CA HIS A 124 -8.85 1.60 11.89
C HIS A 124 -9.09 2.27 13.25
N SER A 125 -8.34 1.89 14.28
CA SER A 125 -8.45 2.43 15.63
C SER A 125 -7.12 2.33 16.39
N LEU A 126 -6.99 3.06 17.50
CA LEU A 126 -5.86 2.94 18.43
C LEU A 126 -5.74 1.52 19.01
N LYS A 127 -6.88 0.88 19.30
CA LYS A 127 -6.91 -0.49 19.81
C LYS A 127 -6.26 -1.45 18.81
N GLU A 128 -6.70 -1.43 17.56
CA GLU A 128 -6.14 -2.27 16.49
C GLU A 128 -4.67 -1.96 16.22
N ALA A 129 -4.27 -0.69 16.27
CA ALA A 129 -2.89 -0.30 16.09
C ALA A 129 -1.97 -0.87 17.18
N LYS A 130 -2.39 -0.81 18.46
CA LYS A 130 -1.66 -1.42 19.57
C LYS A 130 -1.63 -2.96 19.50
N GLU A 131 -2.71 -3.57 19.05
CA GLU A 131 -2.76 -5.03 18.85
C GLU A 131 -1.80 -5.46 17.75
N ALA A 132 -1.77 -4.77 16.61
CA ALA A 132 -0.84 -5.03 15.51
C ALA A 132 0.63 -4.87 15.96
N GLU A 133 0.95 -3.79 16.69
CA GLU A 133 2.29 -3.58 17.24
C GLU A 133 2.71 -4.72 18.18
N ARG A 134 1.86 -5.11 19.13
CA ARG A 134 2.12 -6.23 20.05
C ARG A 134 2.25 -7.59 19.33
N ALA A 135 1.49 -7.78 18.26
CA ALA A 135 1.54 -8.96 17.41
C ALA A 135 2.79 -9.03 16.51
N GLY A 136 3.68 -8.02 16.57
CA GLY A 136 4.94 -8.00 15.86
C GLY A 136 4.84 -7.49 14.41
N ALA A 137 3.88 -6.61 14.10
CA ALA A 137 3.88 -5.85 12.86
C ALA A 137 5.12 -4.94 12.78
N ASP A 138 5.67 -4.76 11.59
CA ASP A 138 6.79 -3.84 11.33
C ASP A 138 6.30 -2.43 10.98
N PHE A 139 5.07 -2.29 10.52
CA PHE A 139 4.38 -1.03 10.27
C PHE A 139 2.86 -1.24 10.18
N ILE A 140 2.11 -0.16 10.29
CA ILE A 140 0.66 -0.17 10.08
C ILE A 140 0.22 0.83 9.02
N THR A 141 -0.91 0.56 8.36
CA THR A 141 -1.68 1.58 7.67
C THR A 141 -2.89 1.94 8.52
N LEU A 142 -3.10 3.25 8.79
CA LEU A 142 -4.21 3.75 9.58
C LEU A 142 -5.18 4.54 8.70
N GLY A 143 -6.45 4.19 8.73
CA GLY A 143 -7.44 4.93 7.96
C GLY A 143 -8.83 4.30 7.90
N PRO A 144 -9.78 4.96 7.20
CA PRO A 144 -9.55 6.09 6.30
C PRO A 144 -9.35 7.42 7.04
N ILE A 145 -8.33 8.21 6.66
CA ILE A 145 -8.07 9.52 7.28
C ILE A 145 -9.03 10.59 6.73
N TYR A 146 -9.29 10.56 5.44
CA TYR A 146 -10.24 11.46 4.79
C TYR A 146 -11.39 10.70 4.14
N ARG A 147 -12.49 11.41 3.89
CA ARG A 147 -13.64 10.84 3.18
C ARG A 147 -13.21 10.28 1.82
N THR A 148 -13.56 9.03 1.54
CA THR A 148 -13.26 8.35 0.30
C THR A 148 -14.44 7.47 -0.14
N PRO A 149 -14.83 7.49 -1.43
CA PRO A 149 -15.99 6.73 -1.92
C PRO A 149 -15.94 5.24 -1.60
N SER A 150 -14.74 4.66 -1.65
CA SER A 150 -14.54 3.21 -1.40
C SER A 150 -14.77 2.78 0.06
N LYS A 151 -14.87 3.72 1.00
CA LYS A 151 -15.00 3.44 2.44
C LYS A 151 -16.23 4.09 3.08
N LEU A 152 -17.09 4.78 2.34
CA LEU A 152 -18.29 5.46 2.87
C LEU A 152 -19.20 4.53 3.68
N LYS A 153 -19.32 3.28 3.28
CA LYS A 153 -20.15 2.28 3.98
C LYS A 153 -19.58 1.80 5.32
N TYR A 154 -18.37 2.16 5.68
CA TYR A 154 -17.69 1.73 6.90
C TYR A 154 -17.62 2.82 7.98
N GLY A 155 -18.33 3.93 7.80
CA GLY A 155 -18.43 5.02 8.77
C GLY A 155 -17.65 6.28 8.40
N SER A 156 -17.58 7.20 9.35
CA SER A 156 -16.88 8.47 9.20
C SER A 156 -15.36 8.28 9.13
N PRO A 157 -14.63 9.16 8.41
CA PRO A 157 -13.18 9.14 8.41
C PRO A 157 -12.63 9.46 9.81
N LEU A 158 -11.44 8.93 10.12
CA LEU A 158 -10.79 9.14 11.42
C LEU A 158 -10.35 10.60 11.63
N GLY A 159 -9.99 11.30 10.58
CA GLY A 159 -9.47 12.67 10.66
C GLY A 159 -7.99 12.76 11.05
N ILE A 160 -7.46 13.97 10.93
CA ILE A 160 -6.04 14.28 11.18
C ILE A 160 -5.70 14.22 12.68
N ASP A 161 -6.61 14.64 13.55
CA ASP A 161 -6.35 14.66 14.99
C ASP A 161 -6.23 13.25 15.56
N THR A 162 -7.09 12.33 15.12
CA THR A 162 -6.98 10.90 15.47
C THR A 162 -5.68 10.29 14.92
N LEU A 163 -5.28 10.64 13.69
CA LEU A 163 -4.00 10.19 13.15
C LEU A 163 -2.84 10.67 14.04
N ARG A 164 -2.82 11.95 14.40
CA ARG A 164 -1.79 12.53 15.28
C ARG A 164 -1.74 11.84 16.65
N GLU A 165 -2.90 11.64 17.26
CA GLU A 165 -2.98 10.96 18.55
C GLU A 165 -2.45 9.53 18.51
N ILE A 166 -2.80 8.77 17.46
CA ILE A 166 -2.37 7.38 17.31
C ILE A 166 -0.89 7.31 16.97
N SER A 167 -0.39 8.16 16.07
CA SER A 167 1.03 8.18 15.69
C SER A 167 1.95 8.44 16.88
N LYS A 168 1.55 9.28 17.84
CA LYS A 168 2.29 9.52 19.09
C LYS A 168 2.32 8.32 20.04
N LYS A 169 1.33 7.44 19.97
CA LYS A 169 1.17 6.31 20.91
C LYS A 169 1.71 4.98 20.37
N ILE A 170 2.05 4.91 19.09
CA ILE A 170 2.52 3.72 18.38
C ILE A 170 4.00 3.90 18.03
N LYS A 171 4.82 2.91 18.37
CA LYS A 171 6.27 2.97 18.17
C LYS A 171 6.72 2.52 16.77
N ILE A 172 5.89 1.74 16.08
CA ILE A 172 6.15 1.29 14.70
C ILE A 172 5.64 2.32 13.69
N PRO A 173 6.22 2.41 12.48
CA PRO A 173 5.80 3.34 11.45
C PRO A 173 4.30 3.31 11.14
N VAL A 174 3.64 4.47 11.18
CA VAL A 174 2.22 4.66 10.87
C VAL A 174 2.09 5.33 9.49
N PHE A 175 1.43 4.65 8.54
CA PHE A 175 1.14 5.20 7.22
C PHE A 175 -0.32 5.64 7.14
N ALA A 176 -0.56 6.90 6.83
CA ALA A 176 -1.90 7.44 6.62
C ALA A 176 -2.50 6.92 5.31
N ILE A 177 -3.72 6.36 5.35
CA ILE A 177 -4.42 5.85 4.16
C ILE A 177 -5.87 6.33 4.11
N GLY A 178 -6.42 6.39 2.89
CA GLY A 178 -7.82 6.69 2.62
C GLY A 178 -8.09 8.17 2.42
N GLY A 179 -8.41 8.55 1.18
CA GLY A 179 -8.70 9.92 0.77
C GLY A 179 -7.49 10.86 0.81
N VAL A 180 -6.28 10.34 1.04
CA VAL A 180 -5.04 11.13 0.99
C VAL A 180 -4.75 11.48 -0.46
N LYS A 181 -4.67 12.79 -0.75
CA LYS A 181 -4.30 13.39 -2.03
C LYS A 181 -2.96 14.11 -1.90
N GLY A 182 -2.25 14.33 -3.01
CA GLY A 182 -0.99 15.08 -3.03
C GLY A 182 -1.09 16.42 -2.31
N SER A 183 -2.19 17.18 -2.54
CA SER A 183 -2.45 18.47 -1.88
C SER A 183 -2.63 18.40 -0.36
N ARG A 184 -2.92 17.23 0.19
CA ARG A 184 -3.14 17.01 1.64
C ARG A 184 -1.94 16.44 2.39
N ILE A 185 -0.87 16.08 1.68
CA ILE A 185 0.34 15.52 2.32
C ILE A 185 0.96 16.54 3.29
N LYS A 186 0.90 17.84 2.96
CA LYS A 186 1.39 18.91 3.84
C LYS A 186 0.70 18.93 5.22
N ASP A 187 -0.58 18.57 5.27
CA ASP A 187 -1.34 18.51 6.53
C ASP A 187 -0.84 17.37 7.41
N LEU A 188 -0.33 16.30 6.80
CA LEU A 188 0.17 15.12 7.52
C LEU A 188 1.52 15.37 8.22
N LYS A 189 2.30 16.37 7.79
CA LYS A 189 3.57 16.73 8.44
C LYS A 189 3.41 17.05 9.93
N LYS A 190 2.22 17.49 10.35
CA LYS A 190 1.90 17.84 11.74
C LYS A 190 1.41 16.66 12.58
N THR A 191 1.37 15.45 12.03
CA THR A 191 0.72 14.30 12.67
C THR A 191 1.69 13.24 13.19
N GLU A 192 2.98 13.38 12.96
CA GLU A 192 4.01 12.37 13.25
C GLU A 192 3.76 11.03 12.49
N ALA A 193 2.86 11.02 11.49
CA ALA A 193 2.73 9.88 10.60
C ALA A 193 4.05 9.68 9.85
N TYR A 194 4.49 8.43 9.75
CA TYR A 194 5.75 8.08 9.10
C TYR A 194 5.72 8.32 7.59
N GLY A 195 4.55 8.09 6.98
CA GLY A 195 4.38 8.20 5.53
C GLY A 195 2.92 8.08 5.11
N VAL A 196 2.71 7.88 3.82
CA VAL A 196 1.38 7.75 3.23
C VAL A 196 1.24 6.46 2.42
N ALA A 197 0.04 5.87 2.44
CA ALA A 197 -0.34 4.79 1.56
C ALA A 197 -1.40 5.28 0.56
N MET A 198 -1.18 5.03 -0.73
CA MET A 198 -2.03 5.55 -1.80
C MET A 198 -2.41 4.47 -2.80
N ILE A 199 -3.60 4.61 -3.40
CA ILE A 199 -4.12 3.75 -4.47
C ILE A 199 -4.48 4.60 -5.68
N SER A 200 -5.64 5.26 -5.62
CA SER A 200 -6.27 5.93 -6.76
C SER A 200 -5.60 7.22 -7.18
N GLU A 201 -4.95 7.93 -6.28
CA GLU A 201 -4.30 9.21 -6.56
C GLU A 201 -3.21 9.08 -7.63
N VAL A 202 -2.46 7.97 -7.59
CA VAL A 202 -1.41 7.68 -8.57
C VAL A 202 -1.97 6.96 -9.79
N PHE A 203 -2.74 5.86 -9.58
CA PHE A 203 -3.17 5.01 -10.69
C PHE A 203 -4.29 5.59 -11.56
N ARG A 204 -4.96 6.66 -11.12
CA ARG A 204 -5.95 7.40 -11.94
C ARG A 204 -5.36 8.61 -12.66
N ALA A 205 -4.11 8.95 -12.41
CA ALA A 205 -3.48 10.08 -13.08
C ALA A 205 -3.20 9.77 -14.55
N ASP A 206 -3.40 10.74 -15.42
CA ASP A 206 -3.09 10.63 -16.86
C ASP A 206 -1.61 10.35 -17.08
N ASN A 207 -0.75 10.98 -16.28
CA ASN A 207 0.67 10.71 -16.25
C ASN A 207 1.10 10.18 -14.88
N ILE A 208 1.11 8.85 -14.75
CA ILE A 208 1.47 8.14 -13.51
C ILE A 208 2.88 8.49 -13.04
N GLN A 209 3.86 8.59 -13.97
CA GLN A 209 5.25 8.87 -13.61
C GLN A 209 5.38 10.28 -13.02
N LYS A 210 4.78 11.29 -13.67
CA LYS A 210 4.78 12.66 -13.17
C LYS A 210 4.08 12.76 -11.81
N LYS A 211 2.89 12.18 -11.68
CA LYS A 211 2.12 12.20 -10.42
C LYS A 211 2.87 11.51 -9.28
N ALA A 212 3.49 10.38 -9.53
CA ALA A 212 4.28 9.68 -8.53
C ALA A 212 5.50 10.51 -8.10
N GLY A 213 6.19 11.18 -9.04
CA GLY A 213 7.31 12.07 -8.73
C GLY A 213 6.91 13.24 -7.84
N GLU A 214 5.83 13.96 -8.19
CA GLU A 214 5.29 15.06 -7.37
C GLU A 214 4.95 14.62 -5.93
N ILE A 215 4.43 13.40 -5.79
CA ILE A 215 4.11 12.84 -4.48
C ILE A 215 5.39 12.47 -3.73
N MET A 216 6.37 11.86 -4.40
CA MET A 216 7.66 11.51 -3.77
C MET A 216 8.37 12.73 -3.21
N GLU A 217 8.49 13.80 -3.98
CA GLU A 217 9.07 15.07 -3.52
C GLU A 217 8.35 15.61 -2.26
N THR A 218 7.02 15.50 -2.23
CA THR A 218 6.22 16.02 -1.10
C THR A 218 6.32 15.14 0.15
N VAL A 219 6.42 13.81 0.02
CA VAL A 219 6.47 12.89 1.17
C VAL A 219 7.85 12.82 1.81
N GLU A 220 8.93 13.10 1.08
CA GLU A 220 10.28 13.18 1.65
C GLU A 220 10.41 14.26 2.72
N ASP A 221 9.63 15.32 2.59
CA ASP A 221 9.53 16.37 3.62
C ASP A 221 8.75 15.96 4.89
N ILE A 222 8.18 14.76 4.97
CA ILE A 222 7.58 14.24 6.21
C ILE A 222 8.73 13.84 7.14
N GLN A 223 9.04 14.70 8.09
CA GLN A 223 10.09 14.43 9.08
C GLN A 223 9.67 13.27 9.99
N CYS A 224 10.58 12.31 10.19
CA CYS A 224 10.50 11.35 11.28
C CYS A 224 11.12 11.98 12.52
N TYR A 225 10.33 12.16 13.57
CA TYR A 225 10.82 12.49 14.90
C TYR A 225 11.11 11.21 15.67
#